data_ca8050c7b1dfcf4378433a34c14f064b
#
_entry.id   ca8050c7b1dfcf4378433a34c14f064b
#
_cell.length_a   1.000
_cell.length_b   1.000
_cell.length_c   1.000
_cell.angle_alpha   90.00
_cell.angle_beta   90.00
_cell.angle_gamma   90.00
#
_symmetry.space_group_name_H-M   'P 1'
#
loop_
_entity.id
_entity.type
_entity.pdbx_description
1 polymer ?
#
loop_
_entity_poly.entity_id
_entity_poly.type
_entity_poly.pdbx_seq_one_letter_code
_entity_poly.pdbx_strand_id
1 'polypeptide(L)'
;MLILAWIFLLVWIWWKGPMWTLYEEQWLKPLANRWLATAAWGIIALVWLTVRVMKRLQQLEKMQKQQREEAVDPLSVELNAQQRYLDRWLLRLQRHLDNRRFLWQLPWYMVIGPAGSGKTTLLREGFPSDIIYAPEGARGAEQRLYLTPHVGKQAVIFDIDGTLCAPADADILHRRLWEHALGWLKEKRARQPLNGIILTLDLPDLLTADKRRREHLLQTLRSRLQDIRQHLHCQLPVYVVLTRLDLLQGFAALFQSLNRQDRDAILGVTFTRRAHENDDWRTELNAFWQTWVDRMNLALPDLMVAQTHTRASLFSFSRQMQGSREPLVSLLEGLLDGENMNVMLRGVYLTSSLQRGQMDDIFTQSAARQYRLGNNPLASWPLVDTAPYFTRSLFPQALLAEPNLATESRAWLIRSRRRLTVFSATGGVCNQVNHLIPTRVLVKGGEITCKILK
;
A
#
# COMPACT_ATOMS: atom_id res chain seq x y z
N MET A 1 -7.54 -1.29 -43.30
CA MET A 1 -6.18 -1.01 -43.80
C MET A 1 -5.52 -2.26 -44.36
N LEU A 2 -5.31 -3.37 -43.62
CA LEU A 2 -4.63 -4.59 -44.12
C LEU A 2 -5.31 -5.24 -45.33
N ILE A 3 -6.65 -5.33 -45.33
CA ILE A 3 -7.40 -5.94 -46.46
C ILE A 3 -7.21 -5.11 -47.76
N LEU A 4 -7.15 -3.80 -47.64
CA LEU A 4 -6.88 -2.91 -48.79
C LEU A 4 -5.46 -3.10 -49.34
N ALA A 5 -4.48 -3.33 -48.46
CA ALA A 5 -3.11 -3.63 -48.86
C ALA A 5 -2.99 -4.99 -49.56
N TRP A 6 -3.81 -5.98 -49.13
CA TRP A 6 -3.88 -7.30 -49.79
C TRP A 6 -4.49 -7.22 -51.20
N ILE A 7 -5.56 -6.45 -51.37
CA ILE A 7 -6.21 -6.20 -52.67
C ILE A 7 -5.25 -5.44 -53.57
N PHE A 8 -4.56 -4.43 -53.02
CA PHE A 8 -3.61 -3.62 -53.78
C PHE A 8 -2.45 -4.50 -54.31
N LEU A 9 -1.90 -5.42 -53.53
CA LEU A 9 -0.85 -6.33 -53.95
C LEU A 9 -1.31 -7.29 -55.07
N LEU A 10 -2.56 -7.81 -54.98
CA LEU A 10 -3.16 -8.61 -56.05
C LEU A 10 -3.26 -7.83 -57.36
N VAL A 11 -3.80 -6.62 -57.31
CA VAL A 11 -3.92 -5.75 -58.49
C VAL A 11 -2.53 -5.41 -59.06
N TRP A 12 -1.55 -5.20 -58.18
CA TRP A 12 -0.17 -4.87 -58.56
C TRP A 12 0.55 -6.03 -59.26
N ILE A 13 0.36 -7.29 -58.84
CA ILE A 13 0.90 -8.50 -59.51
C ILE A 13 0.37 -8.60 -60.95
N TRP A 14 -0.91 -8.30 -61.17
CA TRP A 14 -1.51 -8.40 -62.48
C TRP A 14 -1.19 -7.22 -63.39
N TRP A 15 -1.07 -5.99 -62.89
CA TRP A 15 -0.84 -4.80 -63.67
C TRP A 15 0.64 -4.55 -63.93
N LYS A 16 1.48 -4.59 -62.91
CA LYS A 16 2.92 -4.29 -63.02
C LYS A 16 3.82 -5.53 -62.99
N GLY A 17 3.31 -6.70 -62.61
CA GLY A 17 4.07 -7.94 -62.57
C GLY A 17 4.80 -8.28 -63.89
N PRO A 18 4.22 -8.06 -65.10
CA PRO A 18 4.91 -8.35 -66.35
C PRO A 18 6.13 -7.48 -66.64
N MET A 19 6.22 -6.30 -66.01
CA MET A 19 7.34 -5.37 -66.18
C MET A 19 8.49 -5.56 -65.18
N TRP A 20 8.32 -6.50 -64.27
CA TRP A 20 9.30 -6.70 -63.21
C TRP A 20 10.37 -7.70 -63.66
N THR A 21 11.64 -7.26 -63.73
CA THR A 21 12.80 -8.06 -64.01
C THR A 21 13.52 -8.35 -62.71
N LEU A 22 13.59 -9.63 -62.34
CA LEU A 22 14.43 -10.12 -61.23
C LEU A 22 15.55 -10.94 -61.87
N TYR A 23 16.81 -10.54 -61.69
CA TYR A 23 17.98 -11.24 -62.21
C TYR A 23 17.93 -11.53 -63.73
N GLU A 24 17.60 -10.50 -64.54
CA GLU A 24 17.55 -10.57 -66.03
C GLU A 24 16.43 -11.45 -66.62
N GLU A 25 15.66 -12.21 -65.82
CA GLU A 25 14.53 -13.01 -66.28
C GLU A 25 13.20 -12.39 -65.85
N GLN A 26 12.25 -12.32 -66.78
CA GLN A 26 10.89 -11.82 -66.52
C GLN A 26 10.00 -12.96 -65.99
N TRP A 27 10.19 -13.33 -64.75
CA TRP A 27 9.53 -14.49 -64.12
C TRP A 27 7.98 -14.44 -64.09
N LEU A 28 7.40 -13.26 -64.13
CA LEU A 28 5.94 -13.04 -64.12
C LEU A 28 5.35 -12.83 -65.52
N LYS A 29 6.16 -13.01 -66.59
CA LYS A 29 5.68 -12.90 -67.98
C LYS A 29 4.77 -14.07 -68.41
N PRO A 30 5.05 -15.35 -68.06
CA PRO A 30 4.15 -16.46 -68.39
C PRO A 30 2.89 -16.39 -67.48
N LEU A 31 1.71 -16.59 -68.10
CA LEU A 31 0.42 -16.60 -67.47
C LEU A 31 0.37 -17.63 -66.29
N ALA A 32 1.01 -18.80 -66.46
CA ALA A 32 1.07 -19.84 -65.42
C ALA A 32 1.75 -19.38 -64.13
N ASN A 33 2.82 -18.59 -64.21
CA ASN A 33 3.55 -18.09 -63.02
C ASN A 33 2.76 -17.04 -62.27
N ARG A 34 1.92 -16.25 -62.96
CA ARG A 34 0.98 -15.28 -62.28
C ARG A 34 -0.10 -16.01 -61.52
N TRP A 35 -0.66 -17.07 -62.09
CA TRP A 35 -1.64 -17.92 -61.39
C TRP A 35 -1.01 -18.61 -60.16
N LEU A 36 0.23 -19.09 -60.28
CA LEU A 36 0.96 -19.66 -59.13
C LEU A 36 1.20 -18.60 -58.02
N ALA A 37 1.61 -17.39 -58.40
CA ALA A 37 1.83 -16.32 -57.44
C ALA A 37 0.53 -15.88 -56.73
N THR A 38 -0.59 -15.79 -57.47
CA THR A 38 -1.90 -15.46 -56.88
C THR A 38 -2.41 -16.58 -56.01
N ALA A 39 -2.21 -17.86 -56.37
CA ALA A 39 -2.56 -19.03 -55.55
C ALA A 39 -1.75 -19.08 -54.25
N ALA A 40 -0.42 -18.89 -54.34
CA ALA A 40 0.44 -18.84 -53.15
C ALA A 40 0.03 -17.68 -52.23
N TRP A 41 -0.26 -16.51 -52.76
CA TRP A 41 -0.73 -15.37 -52.00
C TRP A 41 -2.08 -15.63 -51.34
N GLY A 42 -3.03 -16.26 -52.06
CA GLY A 42 -4.32 -16.69 -51.52
C GLY A 42 -4.20 -17.69 -50.36
N ILE A 43 -3.26 -18.65 -50.44
CA ILE A 43 -2.98 -19.61 -49.37
C ILE A 43 -2.45 -18.87 -48.13
N ILE A 44 -1.51 -17.96 -48.31
CA ILE A 44 -0.95 -17.15 -47.19
C ILE A 44 -2.06 -16.32 -46.53
N ALA A 45 -2.95 -15.69 -47.32
CA ALA A 45 -4.07 -14.94 -46.82
C ALA A 45 -5.04 -15.82 -46.02
N LEU A 46 -5.34 -17.01 -46.53
CA LEU A 46 -6.23 -17.97 -45.88
C LEU A 46 -5.66 -18.48 -44.55
N VAL A 47 -4.36 -18.84 -44.53
CA VAL A 47 -3.65 -19.22 -43.30
C VAL A 47 -3.65 -18.08 -42.28
N TRP A 48 -3.40 -16.87 -42.73
CA TRP A 48 -3.43 -15.71 -41.83
C TRP A 48 -4.83 -15.46 -41.27
N LEU A 49 -5.86 -15.58 -42.10
CA LEU A 49 -7.25 -15.41 -41.70
C LEU A 49 -7.66 -16.49 -40.69
N THR A 50 -7.32 -17.75 -40.94
CA THR A 50 -7.63 -18.87 -40.04
C THR A 50 -6.93 -18.70 -38.69
N VAL A 51 -5.66 -18.33 -38.65
CA VAL A 51 -4.93 -18.02 -37.41
C VAL A 51 -5.57 -16.87 -36.65
N ARG A 52 -6.01 -15.83 -37.37
CA ARG A 52 -6.67 -14.66 -36.76
C ARG A 52 -8.05 -15.01 -36.19
N VAL A 53 -8.83 -15.79 -36.92
CA VAL A 53 -10.15 -16.28 -36.45
C VAL A 53 -9.98 -17.23 -35.26
N MET A 54 -9.03 -18.18 -35.31
CA MET A 54 -8.75 -19.04 -34.17
C MET A 54 -8.31 -18.29 -32.92
N LYS A 55 -7.46 -17.27 -33.05
CA LYS A 55 -7.09 -16.40 -31.90
C LYS A 55 -8.30 -15.66 -31.33
N ARG A 56 -9.20 -15.18 -32.17
CA ARG A 56 -10.45 -14.54 -31.70
C ARG A 56 -11.39 -15.52 -31.02
N LEU A 57 -11.57 -16.72 -31.60
CA LEU A 57 -12.38 -17.77 -30.98
C LEU A 57 -11.83 -18.21 -29.63
N GLN A 58 -10.52 -18.41 -29.51
CA GLN A 58 -9.86 -18.72 -28.23
C GLN A 58 -10.02 -17.59 -27.20
N GLN A 59 -10.02 -16.33 -27.63
CA GLN A 59 -10.30 -15.20 -26.73
C GLN A 59 -11.76 -15.18 -26.26
N LEU A 60 -12.71 -15.46 -27.17
CA LEU A 60 -14.13 -15.55 -26.83
C LEU A 60 -14.44 -16.74 -25.92
N GLU A 61 -13.83 -17.89 -26.17
CA GLU A 61 -13.95 -19.06 -25.28
C GLU A 61 -13.37 -18.80 -23.89
N LYS A 62 -12.22 -18.10 -23.81
CA LYS A 62 -11.66 -17.69 -22.53
C LYS A 62 -12.58 -16.73 -21.78
N MET A 63 -13.14 -15.75 -22.49
CA MET A 63 -14.11 -14.81 -21.89
C MET A 63 -15.41 -15.52 -21.46
N GLN A 64 -15.93 -16.47 -22.25
CA GLN A 64 -17.11 -17.24 -21.89
C GLN A 64 -16.85 -18.19 -20.71
N LYS A 65 -15.66 -18.83 -20.65
CA LYS A 65 -15.27 -19.63 -19.49
C LYS A 65 -15.16 -18.76 -18.23
N GLN A 66 -14.52 -17.61 -18.34
CA GLN A 66 -14.44 -16.65 -17.23
C GLN A 66 -15.83 -16.19 -16.79
N GLN A 67 -16.72 -15.85 -17.72
CA GLN A 67 -18.10 -15.46 -17.39
C GLN A 67 -18.93 -16.59 -16.76
N ARG A 68 -18.72 -17.86 -17.18
CA ARG A 68 -19.39 -19.02 -16.55
C ARG A 68 -18.84 -19.33 -15.15
N GLU A 69 -17.55 -19.23 -14.96
CA GLU A 69 -16.92 -19.38 -13.64
C GLU A 69 -17.34 -18.24 -12.69
N GLU A 70 -17.44 -17.01 -13.20
CA GLU A 70 -17.88 -15.83 -12.46
C GLU A 70 -19.39 -15.87 -12.09
N ALA A 71 -20.24 -16.47 -12.91
CA ALA A 71 -21.69 -16.53 -12.66
C ALA A 71 -22.10 -17.50 -11.55
N VAL A 72 -21.19 -18.35 -11.08
CA VAL A 72 -21.46 -19.41 -10.09
C VAL A 72 -20.73 -19.18 -8.76
N ASP A 73 -19.74 -18.28 -8.70
CA ASP A 73 -18.91 -18.10 -7.51
C ASP A 73 -19.26 -16.77 -6.78
N PRO A 74 -19.82 -16.83 -5.55
CA PRO A 74 -20.11 -15.63 -4.75
C PRO A 74 -18.87 -14.73 -4.55
N LEU A 75 -17.69 -15.32 -4.64
CA LEU A 75 -16.40 -14.63 -4.61
C LEU A 75 -16.25 -13.60 -5.76
N SER A 76 -16.68 -13.98 -6.97
CA SER A 76 -16.58 -13.10 -8.15
C SER A 76 -17.48 -11.87 -8.01
N VAL A 77 -18.61 -12.01 -7.34
CA VAL A 77 -19.55 -10.90 -7.11
C VAL A 77 -18.92 -9.83 -6.22
N GLU A 78 -18.26 -10.25 -5.14
CA GLU A 78 -17.58 -9.30 -4.21
C GLU A 78 -16.37 -8.63 -4.86
N LEU A 79 -15.54 -9.40 -5.58
CA LEU A 79 -14.38 -8.85 -6.33
C LEU A 79 -14.83 -7.81 -7.36
N ASN A 80 -15.86 -8.13 -8.15
CA ASN A 80 -16.40 -7.23 -9.16
C ASN A 80 -17.06 -5.99 -8.54
N ALA A 81 -17.68 -6.12 -7.38
CA ALA A 81 -18.25 -4.99 -6.65
C ALA A 81 -17.14 -4.05 -6.15
N GLN A 82 -16.10 -4.60 -5.54
CA GLN A 82 -14.94 -3.84 -5.08
C GLN A 82 -14.24 -3.14 -6.26
N GLN A 83 -14.03 -3.82 -7.37
CA GLN A 83 -13.42 -3.24 -8.56
C GLN A 83 -14.25 -2.09 -9.14
N ARG A 84 -15.57 -2.28 -9.30
CA ARG A 84 -16.47 -1.21 -9.77
C ARG A 84 -16.49 -0.01 -8.85
N TYR A 85 -16.38 -0.23 -7.53
CA TYR A 85 -16.28 0.85 -6.56
C TYR A 85 -14.97 1.65 -6.76
N LEU A 86 -13.83 0.96 -6.82
CA LEU A 86 -12.52 1.59 -7.00
C LEU A 86 -12.38 2.32 -8.34
N ASP A 87 -12.90 1.74 -9.43
CA ASP A 87 -12.86 2.38 -10.75
C ASP A 87 -13.76 3.62 -10.81
N ARG A 88 -14.95 3.59 -10.19
CA ARG A 88 -15.81 4.77 -10.05
C ARG A 88 -15.17 5.86 -9.19
N TRP A 89 -14.52 5.47 -8.10
CA TRP A 89 -13.76 6.37 -7.26
C TRP A 89 -12.62 7.03 -8.05
N LEU A 90 -11.87 6.27 -8.83
CA LEU A 90 -10.77 6.78 -9.64
C LEU A 90 -11.24 7.82 -10.66
N LEU A 91 -12.38 7.59 -11.30
CA LEU A 91 -13.00 8.55 -12.23
C LEU A 91 -13.42 9.85 -11.52
N ARG A 92 -13.92 9.78 -10.29
CA ARG A 92 -14.24 10.97 -9.50
C ARG A 92 -12.97 11.74 -9.12
N LEU A 93 -11.93 11.03 -8.68
CA LEU A 93 -10.62 11.64 -8.38
C LEU A 93 -10.04 12.35 -9.59
N GLN A 94 -10.13 11.76 -10.78
CA GLN A 94 -9.68 12.38 -12.04
C GLN A 94 -10.43 13.68 -12.33
N ARG A 95 -11.75 13.71 -12.15
CA ARG A 95 -12.56 14.92 -12.35
C ARG A 95 -12.23 16.02 -11.35
N HIS A 96 -11.93 15.64 -10.10
CA HIS A 96 -11.61 16.61 -9.04
C HIS A 96 -10.25 17.27 -9.24
N LEU A 97 -9.26 16.49 -9.66
CA LEU A 97 -7.88 16.99 -9.83
C LEU A 97 -7.66 17.64 -11.19
N ASP A 98 -8.61 17.49 -12.14
CA ASP A 98 -8.61 18.07 -13.51
C ASP A 98 -7.24 18.04 -14.20
N ASN A 99 -6.48 16.96 -13.99
CA ASN A 99 -5.13 16.81 -14.51
C ASN A 99 -4.95 15.43 -15.17
N ARG A 100 -4.35 15.40 -16.38
CA ARG A 100 -4.01 14.13 -17.05
C ARG A 100 -3.06 13.25 -16.24
N ARG A 101 -2.26 13.85 -15.34
CA ARG A 101 -1.32 13.13 -14.46
C ARG A 101 -1.84 13.01 -13.02
N PHE A 102 -3.14 13.05 -12.81
CA PHE A 102 -3.79 13.03 -11.49
C PHE A 102 -3.31 11.89 -10.57
N LEU A 103 -2.97 10.73 -11.13
CA LEU A 103 -2.46 9.59 -10.38
C LEU A 103 -1.11 9.88 -9.66
N TRP A 104 -0.34 10.84 -10.14
CA TRP A 104 0.99 11.17 -9.63
C TRP A 104 1.02 12.47 -8.83
N GLN A 105 -0.08 13.17 -8.78
CA GLN A 105 -0.18 14.44 -8.08
C GLN A 105 -0.16 14.26 -6.56
N LEU A 106 -0.83 13.21 -6.07
CA LEU A 106 -0.88 12.87 -4.67
C LEU A 106 -0.12 11.56 -4.39
N PRO A 107 0.69 11.48 -3.34
CA PRO A 107 1.29 10.24 -2.90
C PRO A 107 0.22 9.29 -2.35
N TRP A 108 0.41 7.98 -2.55
CA TRP A 108 -0.52 6.93 -2.13
C TRP A 108 0.09 6.14 -0.97
N TYR A 109 -0.64 6.08 0.13
CA TYR A 109 -0.27 5.28 1.31
C TYR A 109 -1.32 4.19 1.55
N MET A 110 -0.92 3.15 2.24
CA MET A 110 -1.80 2.06 2.65
C MET A 110 -1.75 1.90 4.15
N VAL A 111 -2.91 1.85 4.81
CA VAL A 111 -3.03 1.54 6.23
C VAL A 111 -3.37 0.07 6.38
N ILE A 112 -2.55 -0.66 7.11
CA ILE A 112 -2.72 -2.07 7.43
C ILE A 112 -2.68 -2.29 8.94
N GLY A 113 -3.31 -3.35 9.40
CA GLY A 113 -3.32 -3.73 10.82
C GLY A 113 -4.49 -4.63 11.15
N PRO A 114 -4.48 -5.32 12.29
CA PRO A 114 -5.55 -6.21 12.70
C PRO A 114 -6.92 -5.54 12.76
N ALA A 115 -7.98 -6.34 12.76
CA ALA A 115 -9.33 -5.84 13.03
C ALA A 115 -9.37 -5.20 14.42
N GLY A 116 -9.99 -4.05 14.53
CA GLY A 116 -10.08 -3.34 15.81
C GLY A 116 -8.84 -2.53 16.21
N SER A 117 -7.76 -2.51 15.42
CA SER A 117 -6.54 -1.73 15.72
C SER A 117 -6.68 -0.20 15.56
N GLY A 118 -7.89 0.32 15.43
CA GLY A 118 -8.15 1.76 15.39
C GLY A 118 -7.83 2.47 14.07
N LYS A 119 -7.59 1.76 12.96
CA LYS A 119 -7.26 2.31 11.63
C LYS A 119 -8.20 3.41 11.17
N THR A 120 -9.46 3.06 11.00
CA THR A 120 -10.49 3.97 10.47
C THR A 120 -10.72 5.17 11.40
N THR A 121 -10.60 4.97 12.72
CA THR A 121 -10.71 6.07 13.69
C THR A 121 -9.50 7.00 13.61
N LEU A 122 -8.29 6.44 13.50
CA LEU A 122 -7.06 7.20 13.28
C LEU A 122 -7.14 8.07 12.02
N LEU A 123 -7.63 7.50 10.92
CA LEU A 123 -7.82 8.24 9.67
C LEU A 123 -8.86 9.34 9.80
N ARG A 124 -9.98 9.06 10.44
CA ARG A 124 -11.06 10.06 10.61
C ARG A 124 -10.62 11.27 11.43
N GLU A 125 -9.84 11.06 12.48
CA GLU A 125 -9.42 12.13 13.39
C GLU A 125 -8.12 12.83 12.97
N GLY A 126 -7.19 12.07 12.35
CA GLY A 126 -5.85 12.59 12.01
C GLY A 126 -5.67 12.97 10.56
N PHE A 127 -6.46 12.41 9.67
CA PHE A 127 -6.39 12.70 8.25
C PHE A 127 -7.72 13.26 7.76
N PRO A 128 -7.91 14.59 7.82
CA PRO A 128 -9.12 15.22 7.32
C PRO A 128 -9.22 14.97 5.80
N SER A 129 -9.99 13.95 5.46
CA SER A 129 -10.33 13.67 4.08
C SER A 129 -11.47 14.60 3.68
N ASP A 130 -11.34 15.26 2.54
CA ASP A 130 -12.48 15.91 1.91
C ASP A 130 -13.53 14.82 1.66
N ILE A 131 -14.66 14.91 2.35
CA ILE A 131 -15.77 13.93 2.40
C ILE A 131 -16.39 13.67 1.01
N ILE A 132 -15.89 14.31 -0.03
CA ILE A 132 -16.31 14.16 -1.44
C ILE A 132 -16.37 12.71 -1.89
N TYR A 133 -15.74 11.79 -1.16
CA TYR A 133 -15.56 10.39 -1.57
C TYR A 133 -16.10 9.34 -0.60
N ALA A 134 -16.78 9.77 0.46
CA ALA A 134 -17.58 8.80 1.21
C ALA A 134 -18.60 8.19 0.23
N PRO A 135 -18.74 6.87 0.17
CA PRO A 135 -19.73 6.28 -0.71
C PRO A 135 -21.12 6.75 -0.29
N GLU A 136 -21.73 7.60 -1.09
CA GLU A 136 -23.13 8.04 -0.95
C GLU A 136 -24.09 6.86 -1.18
N GLY A 137 -23.93 5.79 -0.58
CA GLY A 137 -24.72 4.58 -0.73
C GLY A 137 -24.30 3.48 0.23
N ALA A 138 -23.20 3.64 0.94
CA ALA A 138 -22.74 2.66 1.92
C ALA A 138 -23.62 2.64 3.20
N ARG A 139 -24.54 3.58 3.37
CA ARG A 139 -25.52 3.57 4.47
C ARG A 139 -26.73 2.66 4.21
N GLY A 140 -26.89 2.13 3.01
CA GLY A 140 -28.04 1.29 2.63
C GLY A 140 -27.73 -0.01 1.92
N ALA A 141 -26.48 -0.28 1.58
CA ALA A 141 -26.09 -1.53 0.95
C ALA A 141 -25.22 -2.35 1.91
N GLU A 142 -25.64 -3.56 2.19
CA GLU A 142 -24.93 -4.59 2.97
C GLU A 142 -23.56 -4.98 2.40
N GLN A 143 -23.02 -4.23 1.43
CA GLN A 143 -21.78 -4.54 0.75
C GLN A 143 -20.58 -4.03 1.54
N ARG A 144 -19.85 -4.95 2.15
CA ARG A 144 -18.61 -4.69 2.89
C ARG A 144 -17.51 -4.29 1.91
N LEU A 145 -16.91 -3.11 2.10
CA LEU A 145 -15.76 -2.66 1.33
C LEU A 145 -14.47 -3.06 2.05
N TYR A 146 -13.60 -3.77 1.35
CA TYR A 146 -12.34 -4.27 1.90
C TYR A 146 -11.15 -3.34 1.67
N LEU A 147 -11.26 -2.44 0.70
CA LEU A 147 -10.27 -1.40 0.41
C LEU A 147 -11.03 -0.07 0.22
N THR A 148 -10.82 0.84 1.15
CA THR A 148 -11.51 2.15 1.15
C THR A 148 -10.49 3.28 0.97
N PRO A 149 -10.54 4.03 -0.14
CA PRO A 149 -9.66 5.17 -0.35
C PRO A 149 -10.17 6.41 0.39
N HIS A 150 -9.29 7.08 1.10
CA HIS A 150 -9.47 8.39 1.72
C HIS A 150 -8.62 9.42 1.00
N VAL A 151 -9.22 10.49 0.51
CA VAL A 151 -8.51 11.54 -0.23
C VAL A 151 -8.41 12.78 0.64
N GLY A 152 -7.21 13.20 0.92
CA GLY A 152 -6.92 14.46 1.58
C GLY A 152 -6.15 15.41 0.65
N LYS A 153 -5.84 16.61 1.14
CA LYS A 153 -5.10 17.61 0.37
C LYS A 153 -3.67 17.19 0.02
N GLN A 154 -3.05 16.34 0.84
CA GLN A 154 -1.63 16.00 0.73
C GLN A 154 -1.38 14.58 0.23
N ALA A 155 -2.35 13.67 0.32
CA ALA A 155 -2.18 12.27 -0.01
C ALA A 155 -3.51 11.56 -0.26
N VAL A 156 -3.42 10.36 -0.82
CA VAL A 156 -4.50 9.36 -0.83
C VAL A 156 -4.07 8.23 0.11
N ILE A 157 -4.95 7.85 1.03
CA ILE A 157 -4.71 6.76 1.98
C ILE A 157 -5.76 5.68 1.78
N PHE A 158 -5.28 4.47 1.54
CA PHE A 158 -6.13 3.28 1.40
C PHE A 158 -6.27 2.59 2.74
N ASP A 159 -7.46 2.60 3.32
CA ASP A 159 -7.81 1.82 4.52
C ASP A 159 -8.17 0.39 4.11
N ILE A 160 -7.42 -0.57 4.62
CA ILE A 160 -7.67 -1.99 4.41
C ILE A 160 -8.45 -2.56 5.59
N ASP A 161 -9.53 -3.29 5.30
CA ASP A 161 -10.27 -4.00 6.34
C ASP A 161 -9.34 -4.94 7.12
N GLY A 162 -9.42 -4.87 8.44
CA GLY A 162 -8.56 -5.66 9.32
C GLY A 162 -8.73 -7.18 9.18
N THR A 163 -9.85 -7.64 8.65
CA THR A 163 -10.07 -9.06 8.35
C THR A 163 -9.13 -9.56 7.25
N LEU A 164 -8.74 -8.70 6.30
CA LEU A 164 -7.74 -9.06 5.29
C LEU A 164 -6.31 -9.11 5.86
N CYS A 165 -6.04 -8.35 6.93
CA CYS A 165 -4.73 -8.34 7.57
C CYS A 165 -4.49 -9.53 8.49
N ALA A 166 -5.55 -10.11 9.06
CA ALA A 166 -5.51 -11.27 9.92
C ALA A 166 -6.51 -12.31 9.40
N PRO A 167 -6.21 -13.01 8.29
CA PRO A 167 -7.11 -14.02 7.80
C PRO A 167 -7.23 -15.14 8.82
N ALA A 168 -8.46 -15.52 9.14
CA ALA A 168 -8.71 -16.82 9.72
C ALA A 168 -8.16 -17.88 8.76
N ASP A 169 -7.52 -18.91 9.27
CA ASP A 169 -6.65 -19.87 8.57
C ASP A 169 -7.18 -20.58 7.32
N ALA A 170 -8.35 -20.26 6.81
CA ALA A 170 -8.97 -20.97 5.70
C ALA A 170 -9.73 -20.12 4.69
N ASP A 171 -9.78 -18.80 4.79
CA ASP A 171 -10.69 -18.03 3.94
C ASP A 171 -10.03 -17.64 2.60
N ILE A 172 -10.27 -18.47 1.59
CA ILE A 172 -9.85 -18.25 0.19
C ILE A 172 -10.35 -16.87 -0.31
N LEU A 173 -11.51 -16.42 0.16
CA LEU A 173 -12.10 -15.14 -0.19
C LEU A 173 -11.18 -13.98 0.24
N HIS A 174 -10.79 -13.92 1.51
CA HIS A 174 -9.94 -12.85 2.03
C HIS A 174 -8.57 -12.80 1.34
N ARG A 175 -8.00 -13.97 1.04
CA ARG A 175 -6.75 -14.05 0.30
C ARG A 175 -6.87 -13.47 -1.12
N ARG A 176 -7.91 -13.84 -1.86
CA ARG A 176 -8.14 -13.33 -3.22
C ARG A 176 -8.49 -11.85 -3.23
N LEU A 177 -9.25 -11.36 -2.25
CA LEU A 177 -9.53 -9.93 -2.09
C LEU A 177 -8.25 -9.13 -1.82
N TRP A 178 -7.35 -9.65 -1.00
CA TRP A 178 -6.05 -9.06 -0.75
C TRP A 178 -5.19 -9.01 -2.01
N GLU A 179 -5.05 -10.12 -2.72
CA GLU A 179 -4.31 -10.22 -3.98
C GLU A 179 -4.90 -9.27 -5.05
N HIS A 180 -6.23 -9.18 -5.13
CA HIS A 180 -6.93 -8.27 -6.03
C HIS A 180 -6.64 -6.79 -5.69
N ALA A 181 -6.65 -6.41 -4.41
CA ALA A 181 -6.34 -5.05 -3.99
C ALA A 181 -4.91 -4.65 -4.40
N LEU A 182 -3.93 -5.52 -4.16
CA LEU A 182 -2.54 -5.29 -4.58
C LEU A 182 -2.39 -5.25 -6.11
N GLY A 183 -3.09 -6.14 -6.81
CA GLY A 183 -3.13 -6.18 -8.27
C GLY A 183 -3.67 -4.88 -8.87
N TRP A 184 -4.78 -4.37 -8.32
CA TRP A 184 -5.38 -3.11 -8.75
C TRP A 184 -4.43 -1.91 -8.56
N LEU A 185 -3.78 -1.80 -7.39
CA LEU A 185 -2.78 -0.75 -7.14
C LEU A 185 -1.63 -0.80 -8.14
N LYS A 186 -1.10 -1.99 -8.42
CA LYS A 186 -0.03 -2.21 -9.38
C LYS A 186 -0.45 -1.86 -10.81
N GLU A 187 -1.68 -2.18 -11.20
CA GLU A 187 -2.22 -1.87 -12.53
C GLU A 187 -2.36 -0.36 -12.73
N LYS A 188 -2.96 0.35 -11.77
CA LYS A 188 -3.23 1.79 -11.89
C LYS A 188 -1.96 2.64 -11.75
N ARG A 189 -0.99 2.25 -10.91
CA ARG A 189 0.28 2.97 -10.69
C ARG A 189 1.49 2.05 -10.82
N ALA A 190 1.70 1.49 -12.01
CA ALA A 190 2.74 0.47 -12.26
C ALA A 190 4.17 0.90 -11.89
N ARG A 191 4.51 2.20 -11.98
CA ARG A 191 5.84 2.74 -11.65
C ARG A 191 6.08 2.76 -10.14
N GLN A 192 5.14 3.30 -9.36
CA GLN A 192 5.22 3.45 -7.92
C GLN A 192 3.81 3.26 -7.33
N PRO A 193 3.41 2.01 -7.07
CA PRO A 193 2.05 1.71 -6.61
C PRO A 193 1.68 2.39 -5.30
N LEU A 194 2.64 2.44 -4.38
CA LEU A 194 2.51 3.09 -3.07
C LEU A 194 3.74 3.93 -2.76
N ASN A 195 3.58 4.91 -1.89
CA ASN A 195 4.64 5.75 -1.33
C ASN A 195 5.04 5.33 0.09
N GLY A 196 4.20 4.56 0.79
CA GLY A 196 4.50 4.04 2.12
C GLY A 196 3.38 3.19 2.70
N ILE A 197 3.67 2.54 3.81
CA ILE A 197 2.76 1.71 4.58
C ILE A 197 2.66 2.27 5.98
N ILE A 198 1.43 2.38 6.50
CA ILE A 198 1.13 2.76 7.87
C ILE A 198 0.62 1.50 8.56
N LEU A 199 1.42 0.95 9.45
CA LEU A 199 1.09 -0.24 10.22
C LEU A 199 0.50 0.18 11.58
N THR A 200 -0.79 -0.08 11.78
CA THR A 200 -1.46 0.24 13.05
C THR A 200 -1.52 -0.97 13.96
N LEU A 201 -1.12 -0.78 15.20
CA LEU A 201 -1.12 -1.78 16.26
C LEU A 201 -1.89 -1.25 17.47
N ASP A 202 -2.72 -2.09 18.05
CA ASP A 202 -3.39 -1.83 19.31
C ASP A 202 -2.38 -2.05 20.45
N LEU A 203 -1.99 -0.97 21.14
CA LEU A 203 -0.99 -1.07 22.21
C LEU A 203 -1.48 -1.91 23.40
N PRO A 204 -2.66 -1.69 23.98
CA PRO A 204 -3.23 -2.58 24.98
C PRO A 204 -3.25 -4.06 24.58
N ASP A 205 -3.69 -4.38 23.37
CA ASP A 205 -3.73 -5.76 22.89
C ASP A 205 -2.32 -6.37 22.78
N LEU A 206 -1.35 -5.60 22.30
CA LEU A 206 0.05 -6.03 22.24
C LEU A 206 0.61 -6.38 23.63
N LEU A 207 0.24 -5.62 24.66
CA LEU A 207 0.73 -5.78 26.01
C LEU A 207 0.02 -6.92 26.77
N THR A 208 -1.28 -7.10 26.53
CA THR A 208 -2.09 -8.14 27.16
C THR A 208 -2.00 -9.50 26.48
N ALA A 209 -1.59 -9.52 25.21
CA ALA A 209 -1.49 -10.75 24.44
C ALA A 209 -0.47 -11.71 25.06
N ASP A 210 -0.81 -12.99 25.09
CA ASP A 210 0.13 -14.05 25.42
C ASP A 210 1.18 -14.22 24.31
N LYS A 211 2.20 -15.01 24.58
CA LYS A 211 3.30 -15.25 23.63
C LYS A 211 2.79 -15.80 22.28
N ARG A 212 1.84 -16.75 22.33
CA ARG A 212 1.29 -17.38 21.11
C ARG A 212 0.54 -16.37 20.24
N ARG A 213 -0.26 -15.50 20.87
CA ARG A 213 -1.02 -14.46 20.16
C ARG A 213 -0.09 -13.43 19.53
N ARG A 214 0.97 -13.03 20.24
CA ARG A 214 2.00 -12.12 19.68
C ARG A 214 2.76 -12.75 18.51
N GLU A 215 3.14 -14.03 18.61
CA GLU A 215 3.79 -14.77 17.53
C GLU A 215 2.87 -14.90 16.30
N HIS A 216 1.59 -15.21 16.52
CA HIS A 216 0.60 -15.27 15.44
C HIS A 216 0.41 -13.89 14.75
N LEU A 217 0.29 -12.82 15.53
CA LEU A 217 0.23 -11.46 15.03
C LEU A 217 1.47 -11.12 14.18
N LEU A 218 2.64 -11.42 14.70
CA LEU A 218 3.92 -11.22 14.01
C LEU A 218 3.96 -11.96 12.66
N GLN A 219 3.63 -13.25 12.65
CA GLN A 219 3.62 -14.05 11.43
C GLN A 219 2.64 -13.50 10.39
N THR A 220 1.45 -13.10 10.84
CA THR A 220 0.43 -12.50 9.96
C THR A 220 0.91 -11.20 9.33
N LEU A 221 1.42 -10.28 10.12
CA LEU A 221 1.92 -9.00 9.64
C LEU A 221 3.11 -9.17 8.70
N ARG A 222 4.02 -10.08 9.05
CA ARG A 222 5.19 -10.42 8.22
C ARG A 222 4.75 -10.98 6.87
N SER A 223 3.80 -11.91 6.84
CA SER A 223 3.23 -12.44 5.61
C SER A 223 2.63 -11.33 4.74
N ARG A 224 1.86 -10.40 5.32
CA ARG A 224 1.26 -9.28 4.57
C ARG A 224 2.28 -8.29 4.01
N LEU A 225 3.31 -7.95 4.77
CA LEU A 225 4.40 -7.10 4.28
C LEU A 225 5.19 -7.80 3.16
N GLN A 226 5.39 -9.11 3.27
CA GLN A 226 6.01 -9.93 2.24
C GLN A 226 5.17 -9.98 0.96
N ASP A 227 3.86 -10.18 1.07
CA ASP A 227 2.92 -10.13 -0.06
C ASP A 227 2.98 -8.79 -0.79
N ILE A 228 2.94 -7.67 -0.05
CA ILE A 228 3.05 -6.33 -0.62
C ILE A 228 4.34 -6.20 -1.43
N ARG A 229 5.46 -6.61 -0.86
CA ARG A 229 6.77 -6.55 -1.52
C ARG A 229 6.82 -7.41 -2.77
N GLN A 230 6.31 -8.66 -2.69
CA GLN A 230 6.32 -9.60 -3.81
C GLN A 230 5.41 -9.15 -4.95
N HIS A 231 4.24 -8.58 -4.66
CA HIS A 231 3.30 -8.14 -5.69
C HIS A 231 3.71 -6.79 -6.30
N LEU A 232 4.12 -5.82 -5.49
CA LEU A 232 4.42 -4.47 -5.95
C LEU A 232 5.86 -4.31 -6.44
N HIS A 233 6.78 -5.19 -6.04
CA HIS A 233 8.21 -5.18 -6.40
C HIS A 233 8.91 -3.85 -6.08
N CYS A 234 8.51 -3.17 -5.02
CA CYS A 234 9.10 -1.93 -4.54
C CYS A 234 9.46 -2.04 -3.06
N GLN A 235 10.43 -1.24 -2.63
CA GLN A 235 10.76 -1.06 -1.23
C GLN A 235 9.97 0.14 -0.71
N LEU A 236 9.19 -0.08 0.34
CA LEU A 236 8.31 0.91 0.92
C LEU A 236 8.74 1.27 2.34
N PRO A 237 8.71 2.55 2.72
CA PRO A 237 8.84 2.94 4.12
C PRO A 237 7.62 2.46 4.91
N VAL A 238 7.88 1.90 6.09
CA VAL A 238 6.86 1.43 7.03
C VAL A 238 6.89 2.32 8.26
N TYR A 239 5.74 2.89 8.59
CA TYR A 239 5.50 3.69 9.77
C TYR A 239 4.63 2.89 10.73
N VAL A 240 5.08 2.67 11.95
CA VAL A 240 4.31 1.95 12.96
C VAL A 240 3.57 2.94 13.84
N VAL A 241 2.26 2.79 13.95
CA VAL A 241 1.40 3.64 14.77
C VAL A 241 0.73 2.80 15.85
N LEU A 242 1.13 3.03 17.08
CA LEU A 242 0.54 2.44 18.28
C LEU A 242 -0.70 3.24 18.64
N THR A 243 -1.85 2.61 18.60
CA THR A 243 -3.14 3.24 18.85
C THR A 243 -3.67 2.93 20.23
N ARG A 244 -4.75 3.59 20.63
CA ARG A 244 -5.47 3.34 21.89
C ARG A 244 -4.65 3.52 23.15
N LEU A 245 -3.73 4.49 23.13
CA LEU A 245 -2.97 4.85 24.33
C LEU A 245 -3.86 5.25 25.50
N ASP A 246 -5.06 5.75 25.21
CA ASP A 246 -6.09 6.14 26.18
C ASP A 246 -6.64 4.98 27.02
N LEU A 247 -6.55 3.76 26.53
CA LEU A 247 -7.02 2.59 27.29
C LEU A 247 -6.02 2.13 28.36
N LEU A 248 -4.81 2.69 28.39
CA LEU A 248 -3.87 2.47 29.47
C LEU A 248 -4.26 3.28 30.70
N GLN A 249 -4.30 2.61 31.85
CA GLN A 249 -4.65 3.27 33.11
C GLN A 249 -3.70 4.43 33.39
N GLY A 250 -4.26 5.60 33.75
CA GLY A 250 -3.50 6.80 34.06
C GLY A 250 -3.25 7.73 32.87
N PHE A 251 -3.63 7.36 31.66
CA PHE A 251 -3.52 8.25 30.49
C PHE A 251 -4.22 9.58 30.72
N ALA A 252 -5.50 9.57 31.08
CA ALA A 252 -6.26 10.79 31.31
C ALA A 252 -5.65 11.63 32.43
N ALA A 253 -5.22 11.02 33.55
CA ALA A 253 -4.60 11.74 34.65
C ALA A 253 -3.30 12.48 34.23
N LEU A 254 -2.54 11.90 33.30
CA LEU A 254 -1.31 12.50 32.83
C LEU A 254 -1.55 13.59 31.76
N PHE A 255 -2.45 13.34 30.81
CA PHE A 255 -2.57 14.16 29.59
C PHE A 255 -3.76 15.10 29.55
N GLN A 256 -4.74 15.00 30.47
CA GLN A 256 -5.93 15.87 30.48
C GLN A 256 -5.60 17.37 30.63
N SER A 257 -4.48 17.70 31.28
CA SER A 257 -4.03 19.08 31.49
C SER A 257 -3.29 19.68 30.29
N LEU A 258 -3.00 18.90 29.25
CA LEU A 258 -2.31 19.40 28.07
C LEU A 258 -3.13 20.43 27.33
N ASN A 259 -2.47 21.50 26.92
CA ASN A 259 -3.05 22.48 26.02
C ASN A 259 -3.27 21.87 24.61
N ARG A 260 -4.02 22.55 23.75
CA ARG A 260 -4.33 22.05 22.41
C ARG A 260 -3.08 21.80 21.55
N GLN A 261 -2.07 22.66 21.65
CA GLN A 261 -0.87 22.57 20.87
C GLN A 261 -0.07 21.29 21.23
N ASP A 262 0.06 21.00 22.51
CA ASP A 262 0.77 19.81 23.00
C ASP A 262 -0.02 18.53 22.73
N ARG A 263 -1.36 18.59 22.78
CA ARG A 263 -2.22 17.45 22.37
C ARG A 263 -2.11 17.12 20.89
N ASP A 264 -1.96 18.14 20.05
CA ASP A 264 -1.81 17.98 18.60
C ASP A 264 -0.35 17.65 18.18
N ALA A 265 0.62 17.72 19.09
CA ALA A 265 2.02 17.39 18.84
C ALA A 265 2.22 15.92 18.48
N ILE A 266 3.38 15.56 17.95
CA ILE A 266 3.74 14.18 17.63
C ILE A 266 4.38 13.53 18.85
N LEU A 267 3.85 12.37 19.25
CA LEU A 267 4.48 11.52 20.25
C LEU A 267 5.08 10.29 19.54
N GLY A 268 6.40 10.23 19.44
CA GLY A 268 7.08 9.15 18.74
C GLY A 268 8.44 9.54 18.21
N VAL A 269 9.06 8.66 17.47
CA VAL A 269 10.38 8.83 16.88
C VAL A 269 10.33 8.54 15.37
N THR A 270 10.95 9.42 14.60
CA THR A 270 11.24 9.20 13.17
C THR A 270 12.69 8.79 13.04
N PHE A 271 12.97 7.61 12.55
CA PHE A 271 14.32 7.08 12.44
C PHE A 271 15.10 7.80 11.34
N THR A 272 16.40 7.94 11.53
CA THR A 272 17.28 8.47 10.51
C THR A 272 17.40 7.49 9.33
N ARG A 273 17.76 7.98 8.14
CA ARG A 273 17.96 7.08 6.98
C ARG A 273 19.13 6.11 7.22
N ARG A 274 20.15 6.54 7.95
CA ARG A 274 21.30 5.71 8.33
C ARG A 274 20.93 4.61 9.29
N ALA A 275 19.94 4.83 10.15
CA ALA A 275 19.46 3.82 11.08
C ALA A 275 18.93 2.55 10.38
N HIS A 276 18.39 2.70 9.17
CA HIS A 276 17.97 1.55 8.35
C HIS A 276 19.16 0.80 7.73
N GLU A 277 20.21 1.52 7.31
CA GLU A 277 21.38 0.91 6.68
C GLU A 277 22.25 0.15 7.68
N ASN A 278 22.34 0.65 8.92
CA ASN A 278 23.20 0.11 9.99
C ASN A 278 22.46 -0.69 11.06
N ASP A 279 21.14 -0.88 10.92
CA ASP A 279 20.24 -1.51 11.93
C ASP A 279 20.22 -0.75 13.29
N ASP A 280 20.50 0.55 13.27
CA ASP A 280 20.60 1.40 14.46
C ASP A 280 19.23 1.87 15.00
N TRP A 281 18.13 1.50 14.36
CA TRP A 281 16.77 1.88 14.77
C TRP A 281 16.46 1.49 16.23
N ARG A 282 17.06 0.40 16.72
CA ARG A 282 16.91 -0.05 18.11
C ARG A 282 17.49 0.98 19.07
N THR A 283 18.64 1.50 18.75
CA THR A 283 19.32 2.51 19.57
C THR A 283 18.50 3.80 19.61
N GLU A 284 18.02 4.26 18.47
CA GLU A 284 17.18 5.47 18.38
C GLU A 284 15.85 5.29 19.12
N LEU A 285 15.19 4.11 18.97
CA LEU A 285 13.94 3.79 19.67
C LEU A 285 14.15 3.72 21.19
N ASN A 286 15.21 3.05 21.63
CA ASN A 286 15.50 2.92 23.05
C ASN A 286 15.84 4.28 23.69
N ALA A 287 16.61 5.13 22.99
CA ALA A 287 16.92 6.47 23.46
C ALA A 287 15.67 7.35 23.57
N PHE A 288 14.78 7.31 22.57
CA PHE A 288 13.49 7.99 22.64
C PHE A 288 12.65 7.50 23.82
N TRP A 289 12.50 6.19 23.97
CA TRP A 289 11.66 5.59 25.00
C TRP A 289 12.17 5.90 26.41
N GLN A 290 13.47 5.76 26.61
CA GLN A 290 14.11 6.09 27.89
C GLN A 290 13.92 7.58 28.23
N THR A 291 14.24 8.46 27.31
CA THR A 291 14.09 9.92 27.50
C THR A 291 12.65 10.30 27.84
N TRP A 292 11.68 9.66 27.18
CA TRP A 292 10.27 9.92 27.42
C TRP A 292 9.82 9.42 28.80
N VAL A 293 10.19 8.19 29.16
CA VAL A 293 9.90 7.62 30.49
C VAL A 293 10.55 8.43 31.60
N ASP A 294 11.80 8.84 31.42
CA ASP A 294 12.52 9.67 32.40
C ASP A 294 11.84 11.04 32.60
N ARG A 295 11.41 11.68 31.52
CA ARG A 295 10.63 12.94 31.62
C ARG A 295 9.32 12.74 32.35
N MET A 296 8.60 11.68 32.11
CA MET A 296 7.38 11.35 32.87
C MET A 296 7.70 11.16 34.35
N ASN A 297 8.73 10.37 34.68
CA ASN A 297 9.12 10.10 36.06
C ASN A 297 9.56 11.37 36.80
N LEU A 298 10.22 12.31 36.12
CA LEU A 298 10.56 13.61 36.69
C LEU A 298 9.32 14.48 36.99
N ALA A 299 8.28 14.38 36.17
CA ALA A 299 7.04 15.14 36.36
C ALA A 299 6.06 14.47 37.38
N LEU A 300 6.22 13.18 37.64
CA LEU A 300 5.32 12.42 38.50
C LEU A 300 5.17 12.98 39.91
N PRO A 301 6.24 13.39 40.66
CA PRO A 301 6.08 13.90 42.03
C PRO A 301 5.17 15.14 42.08
N ASP A 302 5.37 16.10 41.19
CA ASP A 302 4.57 17.33 41.13
C ASP A 302 3.10 17.03 40.78
N LEU A 303 2.87 16.14 39.81
CA LEU A 303 1.53 15.71 39.43
C LEU A 303 0.82 14.94 40.56
N MET A 304 1.55 14.10 41.28
CA MET A 304 1.00 13.36 42.44
C MET A 304 0.64 14.27 43.62
N VAL A 305 1.35 15.37 43.79
CA VAL A 305 0.99 16.38 44.79
C VAL A 305 -0.26 17.13 44.35
N ALA A 306 -0.33 17.52 43.08
CA ALA A 306 -1.47 18.26 42.52
C ALA A 306 -2.75 17.42 42.43
N GLN A 307 -2.61 16.10 42.17
CA GLN A 307 -3.74 15.21 41.88
C GLN A 307 -3.78 14.03 42.89
N THR A 308 -4.27 14.30 44.09
CA THR A 308 -4.25 13.31 45.20
C THR A 308 -5.06 12.02 44.90
N HIS A 309 -6.14 12.12 44.12
CA HIS A 309 -7.04 10.99 43.85
C HIS A 309 -6.55 10.08 42.71
N THR A 310 -5.61 10.52 41.87
CA THR A 310 -5.14 9.78 40.70
C THR A 310 -3.69 9.29 40.81
N ARG A 311 -3.06 9.38 42.00
CA ARG A 311 -1.66 9.01 42.24
C ARG A 311 -1.31 7.62 41.75
N ALA A 312 -2.15 6.63 42.11
CA ALA A 312 -1.93 5.25 41.72
C ALA A 312 -1.98 5.06 40.20
N SER A 313 -2.92 5.74 39.53
CA SER A 313 -3.08 5.70 38.08
C SER A 313 -1.92 6.37 37.37
N LEU A 314 -1.42 7.51 37.83
CA LEU A 314 -0.23 8.18 37.29
C LEU A 314 1.01 7.29 37.35
N PHE A 315 1.24 6.66 38.49
CA PHE A 315 2.35 5.73 38.68
C PHE A 315 2.21 4.50 37.79
N SER A 316 0.99 3.94 37.68
CA SER A 316 0.68 2.80 36.83
C SER A 316 1.00 3.10 35.37
N PHE A 317 0.63 4.29 34.84
CA PHE A 317 0.90 4.66 33.46
C PHE A 317 2.39 4.63 33.12
N SER A 318 3.24 5.26 33.97
CA SER A 318 4.67 5.25 33.76
C SER A 318 5.25 3.83 33.72
N ARG A 319 4.83 2.96 34.63
CA ARG A 319 5.25 1.55 34.65
C ARG A 319 4.79 0.79 33.41
N GLN A 320 3.55 0.99 32.97
CA GLN A 320 3.01 0.38 31.75
C GLN A 320 3.83 0.79 30.53
N MET A 321 4.19 2.07 30.44
CA MET A 321 5.02 2.57 29.34
C MET A 321 6.44 2.01 29.38
N GLN A 322 7.03 1.90 30.57
CA GLN A 322 8.36 1.28 30.73
C GLN A 322 8.34 -0.19 30.29
N GLY A 323 7.31 -0.95 30.72
CA GLY A 323 7.15 -2.37 30.39
C GLY A 323 6.75 -2.62 28.92
N SER A 324 6.21 -1.63 28.22
CA SER A 324 5.78 -1.80 26.82
C SER A 324 6.94 -1.78 25.81
N ARG A 325 8.11 -1.30 26.20
CA ARG A 325 9.29 -1.22 25.34
C ARG A 325 9.73 -2.58 24.80
N GLU A 326 9.91 -3.56 25.68
CA GLU A 326 10.46 -4.87 25.33
C GLU A 326 9.55 -5.67 24.38
N PRO A 327 8.23 -5.81 24.63
CA PRO A 327 7.31 -6.43 23.67
C PRO A 327 7.29 -5.74 22.31
N LEU A 328 7.40 -4.41 22.29
CA LEU A 328 7.43 -3.64 21.05
C LEU A 328 8.72 -3.90 20.26
N VAL A 329 9.88 -3.83 20.92
CA VAL A 329 11.19 -4.11 20.30
C VAL A 329 11.20 -5.52 19.74
N SER A 330 10.77 -6.53 20.51
CA SER A 330 10.71 -7.93 20.08
C SER A 330 9.79 -8.12 18.87
N LEU A 331 8.64 -7.42 18.81
CA LEU A 331 7.75 -7.47 17.64
C LEU A 331 8.41 -6.86 16.40
N LEU A 332 9.05 -5.70 16.56
CA LEU A 332 9.72 -5.00 15.46
C LEU A 332 10.92 -5.81 14.93
N GLU A 333 11.71 -6.40 15.83
CA GLU A 333 12.79 -7.32 15.45
C GLU A 333 12.26 -8.48 14.61
N GLY A 334 11.21 -9.15 15.08
CA GLY A 334 10.60 -10.22 14.33
C GLY A 334 10.00 -9.79 12.98
N LEU A 335 9.51 -8.55 12.85
CA LEU A 335 9.02 -8.01 11.58
C LEU A 335 10.14 -7.70 10.59
N LEU A 336 11.30 -7.28 11.09
CA LEU A 336 12.45 -6.88 10.28
C LEU A 336 13.40 -8.06 9.99
N ASP A 337 13.37 -9.10 10.82
CA ASP A 337 14.23 -10.26 10.70
C ASP A 337 13.96 -11.06 9.42
N GLY A 338 15.04 -11.44 8.73
CA GLY A 338 15.04 -12.28 7.54
C GLY A 338 15.70 -11.65 6.32
N GLU A 339 16.56 -12.42 5.66
CA GLU A 339 17.35 -12.03 4.48
C GLU A 339 16.51 -11.42 3.34
N ASN A 340 15.22 -11.75 3.28
CA ASN A 340 14.30 -11.28 2.26
C ASN A 340 13.33 -10.16 2.72
N MET A 341 13.38 -9.75 3.99
CA MET A 341 12.45 -8.76 4.57
C MET A 341 13.06 -7.35 4.64
N ASN A 342 13.67 -6.87 3.56
CA ASN A 342 14.23 -5.51 3.52
C ASN A 342 13.11 -4.45 3.65
N VAL A 343 12.53 -4.37 4.85
CA VAL A 343 11.49 -3.41 5.25
C VAL A 343 12.18 -2.16 5.77
N MET A 344 11.91 -1.03 5.19
CA MET A 344 12.43 0.26 5.65
C MET A 344 11.55 0.77 6.80
N LEU A 345 11.86 0.41 8.04
CA LEU A 345 11.20 0.99 9.21
C LEU A 345 11.58 2.48 9.32
N ARG A 346 10.57 3.37 9.27
CA ARG A 346 10.81 4.81 9.23
C ARG A 346 10.49 5.53 10.53
N GLY A 347 9.61 4.99 11.34
CA GLY A 347 9.27 5.58 12.63
C GLY A 347 8.26 4.76 13.42
N VAL A 348 8.18 5.08 14.70
CA VAL A 348 7.21 4.53 15.66
C VAL A 348 6.52 5.68 16.38
N TYR A 349 5.20 5.70 16.36
CA TYR A 349 4.38 6.78 16.90
C TYR A 349 3.30 6.23 17.82
N LEU A 350 2.91 6.99 18.82
CA LEU A 350 1.85 6.66 19.77
C LEU A 350 0.69 7.64 19.60
N THR A 351 -0.53 7.13 19.60
CA THR A 351 -1.74 7.95 19.38
C THR A 351 -2.92 7.49 20.21
N SER A 352 -3.81 8.43 20.50
CA SER A 352 -5.15 8.18 21.00
C SER A 352 -6.14 8.97 20.17
N SER A 353 -6.95 8.29 19.37
CA SER A 353 -7.84 8.97 18.43
C SER A 353 -9.25 9.16 18.94
N LEU A 354 -9.80 8.20 19.67
CA LEU A 354 -11.15 8.25 20.20
C LEU A 354 -11.18 7.50 21.54
N GLN A 355 -11.55 8.21 22.57
CA GLN A 355 -11.56 7.70 23.94
C GLN A 355 -12.90 7.01 24.24
N ARG A 356 -13.01 5.75 23.81
CA ARG A 356 -14.15 4.88 24.13
C ARG A 356 -13.64 3.54 24.62
N GLY A 357 -14.01 3.14 25.83
CA GLY A 357 -13.65 1.85 26.41
C GLY A 357 -13.41 1.93 27.90
N GLN A 358 -13.02 0.82 28.47
CA GLN A 358 -12.59 0.74 29.87
C GLN A 358 -11.07 0.88 29.90
N MET A 359 -10.58 1.71 30.82
CA MET A 359 -9.15 1.77 31.10
C MET A 359 -8.78 0.57 31.96
N ASP A 360 -7.78 -0.16 31.52
CA ASP A 360 -7.27 -1.32 32.24
C ASP A 360 -5.81 -1.13 32.64
N ASP A 361 -5.48 -1.52 33.87
CA ASP A 361 -4.08 -1.69 34.28
C ASP A 361 -3.62 -3.08 33.90
N ILE A 362 -2.83 -3.14 32.84
CA ILE A 362 -2.35 -4.37 32.22
C ILE A 362 -1.49 -5.22 33.21
N PHE A 363 -0.66 -4.57 34.01
CA PHE A 363 0.19 -5.26 34.97
C PHE A 363 -0.59 -5.76 36.16
N THR A 364 -1.51 -4.97 36.69
CA THR A 364 -2.40 -5.38 37.78
C THR A 364 -3.30 -6.52 37.32
N GLN A 365 -3.80 -6.53 36.09
CA GLN A 365 -4.57 -7.64 35.56
C GLN A 365 -3.72 -8.92 35.41
N SER A 366 -2.48 -8.81 34.93
CA SER A 366 -1.60 -9.99 34.82
C SER A 366 -1.24 -10.54 36.17
N ALA A 367 -0.93 -9.69 37.17
CA ALA A 367 -0.69 -10.09 38.54
C ALA A 367 -1.94 -10.70 39.19
N ALA A 368 -3.11 -10.12 39.00
CA ALA A 368 -4.36 -10.64 39.50
C ALA A 368 -4.66 -12.03 38.94
N ARG A 369 -4.42 -12.29 37.68
CA ARG A 369 -4.53 -13.61 37.06
C ARG A 369 -3.51 -14.60 37.61
N GLN A 370 -2.26 -14.18 37.76
CA GLN A 370 -1.17 -15.01 38.26
C GLN A 370 -1.37 -15.43 39.72
N TYR A 371 -1.82 -14.50 40.57
CA TYR A 371 -2.01 -14.71 42.01
C TYR A 371 -3.45 -15.05 42.39
N ARG A 372 -4.37 -15.22 41.42
CA ARG A 372 -5.80 -15.49 41.62
C ARG A 372 -6.47 -14.50 42.58
N LEU A 373 -6.06 -13.23 42.47
CA LEU A 373 -6.70 -12.13 43.19
C LEU A 373 -8.06 -11.84 42.54
N GLY A 374 -9.08 -11.58 43.36
CA GLY A 374 -10.40 -11.24 42.83
C GLY A 374 -10.40 -9.95 41.99
N ASN A 375 -11.55 -9.63 41.42
CA ASN A 375 -11.70 -8.47 40.51
C ASN A 375 -11.04 -7.21 41.05
N ASN A 376 -10.26 -6.58 40.19
CA ASN A 376 -9.47 -5.38 40.47
C ASN A 376 -10.33 -4.28 41.11
N PRO A 377 -10.04 -3.83 42.36
CA PRO A 377 -10.78 -2.77 42.99
C PRO A 377 -10.52 -1.36 42.42
N LEU A 378 -9.54 -1.24 41.54
CA LEU A 378 -9.31 0.00 40.80
C LEU A 378 -10.34 0.09 39.69
N ALA A 379 -11.49 0.67 40.04
CA ALA A 379 -12.61 0.85 39.13
C ALA A 379 -12.16 1.49 37.81
N SER A 380 -12.58 0.88 36.72
CA SER A 380 -12.50 1.49 35.38
C SER A 380 -13.33 2.79 35.38
N TRP A 381 -12.67 3.92 35.28
CA TRP A 381 -13.33 5.20 35.13
C TRP A 381 -13.76 5.37 33.68
N PRO A 382 -14.99 5.76 33.40
CA PRO A 382 -15.39 6.08 32.05
C PRO A 382 -14.60 7.27 31.53
N LEU A 383 -14.05 7.15 30.33
CA LEU A 383 -13.40 8.26 29.64
C LEU A 383 -14.44 9.34 29.30
N VAL A 384 -14.22 10.55 29.79
CA VAL A 384 -15.13 11.68 29.60
C VAL A 384 -14.69 12.58 28.45
N ASP A 385 -13.41 12.55 28.07
CA ASP A 385 -12.87 13.42 27.01
C ASP A 385 -12.77 12.66 25.68
N THR A 386 -13.35 13.25 24.63
CA THR A 386 -13.38 12.67 23.28
C THR A 386 -12.38 13.33 22.32
N ALA A 387 -11.47 14.16 22.83
CA ALA A 387 -10.50 14.85 22.00
C ALA A 387 -9.38 13.91 21.57
N PRO A 388 -8.92 13.96 20.30
CA PRO A 388 -7.77 13.16 19.85
C PRO A 388 -6.46 13.71 20.43
N TYR A 389 -5.56 12.81 20.84
CA TYR A 389 -4.22 13.13 21.32
C TYR A 389 -3.17 12.57 20.36
N PHE A 390 -2.16 13.38 20.03
CA PHE A 390 -1.00 13.00 19.22
C PHE A 390 -1.33 12.50 17.80
N THR A 391 -2.47 12.94 17.25
CA THR A 391 -2.99 12.41 15.99
C THR A 391 -2.97 13.44 14.87
N ARG A 392 -3.32 14.72 15.14
CA ARG A 392 -3.53 15.71 14.09
C ARG A 392 -2.27 16.10 13.33
N SER A 393 -1.16 16.31 14.04
CA SER A 393 0.13 16.64 13.41
C SER A 393 0.86 15.41 12.85
N LEU A 394 0.44 14.20 13.20
CA LEU A 394 1.11 12.97 12.82
C LEU A 394 1.16 12.78 11.30
N PHE A 395 0.03 12.94 10.61
CA PHE A 395 -0.04 12.76 9.16
C PHE A 395 0.81 13.80 8.43
N PRO A 396 0.57 15.13 8.58
CA PRO A 396 1.28 16.13 7.78
C PRO A 396 2.77 16.24 8.10
N GLN A 397 3.18 16.02 9.35
CA GLN A 397 4.55 16.29 9.78
C GLN A 397 5.43 15.04 9.88
N ALA A 398 4.86 13.83 9.96
CA ALA A 398 5.63 12.60 10.06
C ALA A 398 5.33 11.62 8.92
N LEU A 399 4.10 11.15 8.82
CA LEU A 399 3.76 10.05 7.89
C LEU A 399 3.83 10.48 6.42
N LEU A 400 3.46 11.73 6.11
CA LEU A 400 3.40 12.28 4.76
C LEU A 400 4.56 13.24 4.44
N ALA A 401 5.46 13.48 5.38
CA ALA A 401 6.55 14.45 5.24
C ALA A 401 7.54 14.09 4.11
N GLU A 402 7.76 12.80 3.87
CA GLU A 402 8.74 12.32 2.91
C GLU A 402 8.12 11.36 1.87
N PRO A 403 7.31 11.85 0.92
CA PRO A 403 6.58 10.98 -0.02
C PRO A 403 7.49 10.25 -1.04
N ASN A 404 8.74 10.68 -1.19
CA ASN A 404 9.67 10.18 -2.20
C ASN A 404 10.66 9.11 -1.70
N LEU A 405 10.42 8.53 -0.51
CA LEU A 405 11.28 7.48 0.03
C LEU A 405 11.09 6.12 -0.65
N ALA A 406 9.88 5.85 -1.13
CA ALA A 406 9.57 4.60 -1.80
C ALA A 406 10.33 4.45 -3.12
N THR A 407 10.87 3.25 -3.37
CA THR A 407 11.56 2.95 -4.62
C THR A 407 10.56 2.69 -5.75
N GLU A 408 11.02 2.89 -6.99
CA GLU A 408 10.24 2.50 -8.15
C GLU A 408 10.16 0.97 -8.27
N SER A 409 9.06 0.46 -8.83
CA SER A 409 8.87 -0.96 -9.04
C SER A 409 9.94 -1.55 -9.98
N ARG A 410 10.69 -2.53 -9.50
CA ARG A 410 11.71 -3.24 -10.30
C ARG A 410 11.12 -3.84 -11.58
N ALA A 411 9.90 -4.35 -11.53
CA ALA A 411 9.21 -4.91 -12.69
C ALA A 411 8.93 -3.83 -13.75
N TRP A 412 8.57 -2.62 -13.34
CA TRP A 412 8.37 -1.49 -14.24
C TRP A 412 9.71 -1.03 -14.84
N LEU A 413 10.77 -0.92 -14.03
CA LEU A 413 12.12 -0.56 -14.50
C LEU A 413 12.65 -1.52 -15.57
N ILE A 414 12.49 -2.82 -15.38
CA ILE A 414 12.90 -3.83 -16.36
C ILE A 414 12.09 -3.68 -17.66
N ARG A 415 10.78 -3.49 -17.58
CA ARG A 415 9.91 -3.29 -18.75
C ARG A 415 10.26 -2.00 -19.51
N SER A 416 10.50 -0.91 -18.80
CA SER A 416 10.87 0.38 -19.40
C SER A 416 12.22 0.29 -20.10
N ARG A 417 13.21 -0.35 -19.49
CA ARG A 417 14.52 -0.61 -20.11
C ARG A 417 14.41 -1.46 -21.38
N ARG A 418 13.64 -2.55 -21.36
CA ARG A 418 13.38 -3.38 -22.54
C ARG A 418 12.70 -2.60 -23.66
N ARG A 419 11.76 -1.71 -23.35
CA ARG A 419 11.13 -0.84 -24.36
C ARG A 419 12.14 0.12 -24.97
N LEU A 420 13.01 0.73 -24.17
CA LEU A 420 14.05 1.64 -24.65
C LEU A 420 15.06 0.91 -25.54
N THR A 421 15.48 -0.30 -25.21
CA THR A 421 16.39 -1.11 -26.05
C THR A 421 15.75 -1.50 -27.38
N VAL A 422 14.46 -1.85 -27.40
CA VAL A 422 13.72 -2.12 -28.64
C VAL A 422 13.60 -0.85 -29.49
N PHE A 423 13.30 0.31 -28.89
CA PHE A 423 13.25 1.58 -29.62
C PHE A 423 14.60 2.00 -30.19
N SER A 424 15.70 1.79 -29.47
CA SER A 424 17.05 2.08 -29.97
C SER A 424 17.45 1.13 -31.10
N ALA A 425 17.06 -0.14 -31.04
CA ALA A 425 17.32 -1.14 -32.06
C ALA A 425 16.50 -0.92 -33.37
N THR A 426 15.34 -0.27 -33.26
CA THR A 426 14.48 0.02 -34.42
C THR A 426 14.73 1.41 -35.06
N GLY A 427 15.82 2.12 -34.67
CA GLY A 427 16.20 3.40 -35.28
C GLY A 427 15.23 4.56 -35.00
N GLY A 428 14.40 4.44 -34.00
CA GLY A 428 13.46 5.48 -33.58
C GLY A 428 14.19 6.68 -32.97
N VAL A 429 14.10 7.79 -33.66
CA VAL A 429 14.76 9.07 -33.44
C VAL A 429 14.73 9.52 -31.98
N CYS A 430 15.89 9.90 -31.48
CA CYS A 430 16.23 10.37 -30.12
C CYS A 430 15.41 11.59 -29.62
N ASN A 431 14.54 12.19 -30.43
CA ASN A 431 13.85 13.46 -30.13
C ASN A 431 12.57 13.34 -29.29
N GLN A 432 12.02 12.14 -29.07
CA GLN A 432 10.81 12.00 -28.23
C GLN A 432 11.07 11.52 -26.80
N VAL A 433 12.33 11.18 -26.46
CA VAL A 433 12.67 10.63 -25.15
C VAL A 433 12.76 11.69 -24.06
N ASN A 434 12.97 12.96 -24.40
CA ASN A 434 13.16 14.06 -23.44
C ASN A 434 11.90 14.41 -22.59
N HIS A 435 10.71 13.91 -22.96
CA HIS A 435 9.49 14.20 -22.19
C HIS A 435 9.05 13.08 -21.21
N LEU A 436 9.73 11.94 -21.19
CA LEU A 436 9.26 10.75 -20.42
C LEU A 436 10.15 10.33 -19.27
N ILE A 437 11.33 10.90 -19.09
CA ILE A 437 12.26 10.50 -18.03
C ILE A 437 12.80 11.72 -17.30
N PRO A 438 12.31 12.06 -16.13
CA PRO A 438 13.07 12.88 -15.18
C PRO A 438 14.03 11.96 -14.41
N THR A 439 15.33 12.20 -14.57
CA THR A 439 16.44 11.85 -13.71
C THR A 439 17.16 10.50 -13.85
N ARG A 440 18.46 10.67 -14.12
CA ARG A 440 19.62 9.81 -13.86
C ARG A 440 19.59 8.38 -14.38
N VAL A 441 20.07 8.21 -15.62
CA VAL A 441 20.65 6.94 -16.06
C VAL A 441 22.15 7.16 -16.24
N LEU A 442 22.93 6.66 -15.28
CA LEU A 442 24.37 6.46 -15.47
C LEU A 442 24.57 5.11 -16.18
N VAL A 443 24.89 5.14 -17.45
CA VAL A 443 25.40 3.97 -18.17
C VAL A 443 26.91 4.07 -18.19
N LYS A 444 27.58 3.21 -17.44
CA LYS A 444 29.04 2.98 -17.54
C LYS A 444 29.29 1.94 -18.64
N GLY A 445 29.96 2.36 -19.69
CA GLY A 445 30.55 1.47 -20.69
C GLY A 445 29.90 1.56 -22.07
N GLY A 446 30.43 2.43 -22.94
CA GLY A 446 30.03 2.59 -24.34
C GLY A 446 29.48 3.96 -24.62
N GLU A 447 30.26 4.78 -25.28
CA GLU A 447 30.05 6.19 -25.61
C GLU A 447 28.61 6.55 -26.02
N ILE A 448 27.84 7.08 -25.10
CA ILE A 448 26.81 8.10 -25.33
C ILE A 448 26.77 8.94 -24.08
N THR A 449 27.52 10.05 -24.10
CA THR A 449 27.44 11.10 -23.08
C THR A 449 26.24 11.99 -23.38
N CYS A 450 25.13 11.79 -22.69
CA CYS A 450 24.13 12.83 -22.47
C CYS A 450 24.26 13.35 -21.04
N LYS A 451 25.06 14.40 -20.85
CA LYS A 451 25.01 15.24 -19.67
C LYS A 451 23.71 16.03 -19.70
N ILE A 452 22.82 15.77 -18.77
CA ILE A 452 21.78 16.72 -18.39
C ILE A 452 22.08 17.16 -16.98
N LEU A 453 22.66 18.36 -16.89
CA LEU A 453 22.77 19.20 -15.71
C LEU A 453 21.47 20.00 -15.57
N LYS A 454 20.94 19.98 -14.41
CA LYS A 454 19.98 20.79 -13.65
C LYS A 454 18.68 20.13 -13.34
#